data_6c2e02941d1ca28c7f27cd67b75e1ae0
#
_entry.id   6c2e02941d1ca28c7f27cd67b75e1ae0
#
_cell.length_a   1.000
_cell.length_b   1.000
_cell.length_c   1.000
_cell.angle_alpha   90.00
_cell.angle_beta   90.00
_cell.angle_gamma   90.00
#
_symmetry.space_group_name_H-M   'P 1'
#
loop_
_entity.id
_entity.type
_entity.pdbx_description
1 polymer ?
#
loop_
_entity_poly.entity_id
_entity_poly.type
_entity_poly.pdbx_seq_one_letter_code
_entity_poly.pdbx_strand_id
1 'polypeptide(L)'
;MLSSPIEIIPVTGRILLREFLAVPDFIYADDPAWRPQLKFERAAHLNPQKNPGAAAIEDRQLFLAKRGAEFVGRIAAFINPEHDTHHNETVGFFGFFDCEANKETGATLLSAAQAWLETRKVEKIIGPAQWSTNEECGLLIEGFTTPPAVMMPHGRADYQGMVEGQGFVKAVDMLAYHSDLHAGFPRSKLAQAMKKSAERNKDIAIRPMGNDFMAEVRVVMDIFNDAWSENWGFIPFSDRQIEHMAKEIKPIMFKEGLWVGEYKGEPVAYIWMIPDLNEAIRDLKGRLFPFGWVKLLWRIKIAGVKHGRVPLMGLRREFHNTRLGLAIVTKVSETVFECARDKGFTHCELSWILENNDGMKSICEQAAAVPYKTYRMYEKRLSS
;
A
#
# COMPACT_ATOMS: atom_id res chain seq x y z
N MET A 1 35.88 -12.44 15.63
CA MET A 1 36.34 -11.73 14.42
C MET A 1 35.65 -10.37 14.41
N LEU A 2 36.42 -9.26 14.38
CA LEU A 2 35.81 -7.92 14.22
C LEU A 2 35.14 -7.89 12.84
N SER A 3 33.83 -7.65 12.81
CA SER A 3 33.12 -7.49 11.54
C SER A 3 33.67 -6.26 10.82
N SER A 4 33.84 -6.35 9.50
CA SER A 4 34.24 -5.19 8.69
C SER A 4 33.32 -4.01 8.97
N PRO A 5 33.84 -2.77 9.04
CA PRO A 5 33.00 -1.58 9.27
C PRO A 5 31.96 -1.42 8.13
N ILE A 6 30.86 -0.76 8.48
CA ILE A 6 29.83 -0.39 7.50
C ILE A 6 30.26 0.88 6.77
N GLU A 7 30.20 0.82 5.45
CA GLU A 7 30.39 1.95 4.56
C GLU A 7 29.06 2.34 3.94
N ILE A 8 28.69 3.63 3.99
CA ILE A 8 27.49 4.17 3.32
C ILE A 8 27.89 4.74 1.97
N ILE A 9 27.26 4.21 0.93
CA ILE A 9 27.52 4.58 -0.46
C ILE A 9 26.28 5.27 -1.03
N PRO A 10 26.37 6.58 -1.40
CA PRO A 10 25.31 7.24 -2.16
C PRO A 10 25.14 6.57 -3.52
N VAL A 11 23.90 6.24 -3.87
CA VAL A 11 23.60 5.59 -5.14
C VAL A 11 23.70 6.60 -6.28
N THR A 12 24.67 6.37 -7.15
CA THR A 12 24.89 7.16 -8.37
C THR A 12 25.00 6.21 -9.56
N GLY A 13 24.30 6.54 -10.65
CA GLY A 13 24.36 5.77 -11.88
C GLY A 13 23.68 4.40 -11.83
N ARG A 14 23.72 3.70 -12.95
CA ARG A 14 22.92 2.48 -13.18
C ARG A 14 23.40 1.26 -12.40
N ILE A 15 24.70 1.16 -12.13
CA ILE A 15 25.29 0.00 -11.47
C ILE A 15 24.81 -0.04 -10.01
N LEU A 16 25.01 1.04 -9.24
CA LEU A 16 24.59 1.11 -7.85
C LEU A 16 23.07 1.07 -7.70
N LEU A 17 22.31 1.64 -8.66
CA LEU A 17 20.85 1.50 -8.68
C LEU A 17 20.41 0.04 -8.81
N ARG A 18 21.11 -0.76 -9.62
CA ARG A 18 20.85 -2.19 -9.75
C ARG A 18 21.12 -2.95 -8.45
N GLU A 19 22.21 -2.61 -7.76
CA GLU A 19 22.52 -3.17 -6.44
C GLU A 19 21.45 -2.77 -5.41
N PHE A 20 21.02 -1.50 -5.40
CA PHE A 20 19.94 -1.02 -4.54
C PHE A 20 18.64 -1.83 -4.72
N LEU A 21 18.29 -2.16 -5.95
CA LEU A 21 17.13 -3.00 -6.27
C LEU A 21 17.32 -4.47 -5.90
N ALA A 22 18.55 -4.95 -5.79
CA ALA A 22 18.86 -6.35 -5.48
C ALA A 22 18.92 -6.64 -3.97
N VAL A 23 19.11 -5.63 -3.12
CA VAL A 23 19.23 -5.80 -1.67
C VAL A 23 18.10 -6.62 -1.05
N PRO A 24 16.80 -6.41 -1.34
CA PRO A 24 15.74 -7.21 -0.75
C PRO A 24 15.82 -8.70 -1.08
N ASP A 25 16.23 -9.05 -2.32
CA ASP A 25 16.39 -10.45 -2.71
C ASP A 25 17.44 -11.17 -1.87
N PHE A 26 18.47 -10.45 -1.41
CA PHE A 26 19.50 -10.97 -0.50
C PHE A 26 19.00 -11.03 0.95
N ILE A 27 18.39 -9.94 1.43
CA ILE A 27 17.95 -9.83 2.84
C ILE A 27 16.86 -10.86 3.17
N TYR A 28 15.94 -11.13 2.25
CA TYR A 28 14.82 -12.03 2.45
C TYR A 28 14.98 -13.40 1.78
N ALA A 29 16.20 -13.79 1.39
CA ALA A 29 16.43 -15.02 0.63
C ALA A 29 15.87 -16.28 1.31
N ASP A 30 15.94 -16.34 2.64
CA ASP A 30 15.50 -17.47 3.46
C ASP A 30 14.13 -17.25 4.11
N ASP A 31 13.44 -16.15 3.79
CA ASP A 31 12.12 -15.85 4.35
C ASP A 31 11.01 -16.47 3.48
N PRO A 32 10.28 -17.49 4.00
CA PRO A 32 9.20 -18.15 3.24
C PRO A 32 8.00 -17.23 2.97
N ALA A 33 7.84 -16.15 3.74
CA ALA A 33 6.79 -15.15 3.52
C ALA A 33 7.16 -14.15 2.43
N TRP A 34 8.46 -13.99 2.12
CA TRP A 34 8.89 -13.04 1.08
C TRP A 34 8.34 -13.37 -0.30
N ARG A 35 7.97 -12.32 -1.03
CA ARG A 35 7.54 -12.41 -2.43
C ARG A 35 8.39 -11.46 -3.27
N PRO A 36 9.39 -12.01 -4.00
CA PRO A 36 10.24 -11.21 -4.87
C PRO A 36 9.42 -10.44 -5.90
N GLN A 37 9.48 -9.13 -5.83
CA GLN A 37 8.76 -8.24 -6.73
C GLN A 37 9.41 -8.24 -8.12
N LEU A 38 8.65 -7.91 -9.16
CA LEU A 38 9.16 -7.89 -10.53
C LEU A 38 10.22 -6.80 -10.71
N LYS A 39 11.44 -7.19 -11.06
CA LYS A 39 12.61 -6.26 -11.13
C LYS A 39 12.41 -5.10 -12.10
N PHE A 40 11.73 -5.33 -13.23
CA PHE A 40 11.44 -4.27 -14.19
C PHE A 40 10.45 -3.25 -13.66
N GLU A 41 9.47 -3.69 -12.89
CA GLU A 41 8.46 -2.86 -12.25
C GLU A 41 9.10 -2.02 -11.14
N ARG A 42 9.91 -2.62 -10.26
CA ARG A 42 10.67 -1.87 -9.25
C ARG A 42 11.63 -0.84 -9.86
N ALA A 43 12.28 -1.16 -10.98
CA ALA A 43 13.10 -0.20 -11.70
C ALA A 43 12.27 0.93 -12.33
N ALA A 44 11.07 0.65 -12.81
CA ALA A 44 10.14 1.66 -13.30
C ALA A 44 9.63 2.55 -12.15
N HIS A 45 9.31 1.97 -11.00
CA HIS A 45 8.86 2.67 -9.81
C HIS A 45 9.86 3.72 -9.30
N LEU A 46 11.17 3.43 -9.38
CA LEU A 46 12.22 4.39 -9.03
C LEU A 46 12.51 5.44 -10.12
N ASN A 47 12.00 5.24 -11.33
CA ASN A 47 12.36 6.09 -12.48
C ASN A 47 11.36 7.25 -12.65
N PRO A 48 11.79 8.53 -12.51
CA PRO A 48 10.90 9.68 -12.64
C PRO A 48 10.32 9.87 -14.06
N GLN A 49 10.92 9.26 -15.08
CA GLN A 49 10.38 9.29 -16.45
C GLN A 49 9.23 8.29 -16.65
N LYS A 50 9.09 7.31 -15.74
CA LYS A 50 8.10 6.23 -15.83
C LYS A 50 7.04 6.31 -14.75
N ASN A 51 7.39 6.74 -13.54
CA ASN A 51 6.50 6.87 -12.40
C ASN A 51 6.29 8.35 -12.04
N PRO A 52 5.06 8.88 -12.15
CA PRO A 52 4.73 10.25 -11.75
C PRO A 52 4.98 10.53 -10.26
N GLY A 53 4.77 9.53 -9.39
CA GLY A 53 5.10 9.64 -7.96
C GLY A 53 6.59 9.90 -7.75
N ALA A 54 7.46 9.12 -8.42
CA ALA A 54 8.90 9.37 -8.41
C ALA A 54 9.30 10.70 -9.08
N ALA A 55 8.52 11.17 -10.06
CA ALA A 55 8.76 12.45 -10.72
C ALA A 55 8.42 13.66 -9.83
N ALA A 56 7.44 13.51 -8.94
CA ALA A 56 7.08 14.54 -7.96
C ALA A 56 8.18 14.74 -6.89
N ILE A 57 9.07 13.76 -6.72
CA ILE A 57 10.16 13.79 -5.75
C ILE A 57 11.43 14.30 -6.45
N GLU A 58 11.61 15.61 -6.46
CA GLU A 58 12.76 16.27 -7.10
C GLU A 58 14.04 16.08 -6.30
N ASP A 59 13.97 16.24 -4.96
CA ASP A 59 15.12 16.12 -4.05
C ASP A 59 15.07 14.80 -3.29
N ARG A 60 16.02 13.91 -3.62
CA ARG A 60 16.13 12.57 -3.05
C ARG A 60 17.54 12.04 -3.12
N GLN A 61 17.89 11.17 -2.16
CA GLN A 61 19.13 10.40 -2.16
C GLN A 61 18.84 8.97 -1.75
N LEU A 62 19.35 8.03 -2.54
CA LEU A 62 19.35 6.60 -2.23
C LEU A 62 20.71 6.24 -1.63
N PHE A 63 20.72 5.40 -0.61
CA PHE A 63 21.95 4.94 0.04
C PHE A 63 21.99 3.41 0.07
N LEU A 64 23.19 2.88 -0.09
CA LEU A 64 23.53 1.48 0.15
C LEU A 64 24.44 1.38 1.37
N ALA A 65 24.21 0.39 2.21
CA ALA A 65 25.16 -0.04 3.24
C ALA A 65 26.00 -1.21 2.71
N LYS A 66 27.32 -1.11 2.80
CA LYS A 66 28.25 -2.11 2.35
C LYS A 66 29.11 -2.58 3.52
N ARG A 67 29.27 -3.92 3.64
CA ARG A 67 30.15 -4.56 4.60
C ARG A 67 31.14 -5.44 3.84
N GLY A 68 32.42 -5.05 3.83
CA GLY A 68 33.41 -5.71 2.99
C GLY A 68 33.07 -5.62 1.50
N ALA A 69 32.78 -6.74 0.84
CA ALA A 69 32.41 -6.77 -0.58
C ALA A 69 30.87 -6.75 -0.81
N GLU A 70 30.04 -6.95 0.22
CA GLU A 70 28.62 -7.21 0.08
C GLU A 70 27.79 -5.97 0.42
N PHE A 71 26.69 -5.76 -0.34
CA PHE A 71 25.66 -4.79 -0.01
C PHE A 71 24.66 -5.42 0.94
N VAL A 72 24.64 -4.92 2.18
CA VAL A 72 23.90 -5.50 3.31
C VAL A 72 22.70 -4.66 3.75
N GLY A 73 22.42 -3.57 3.06
CA GLY A 73 21.22 -2.76 3.33
C GLY A 73 21.06 -1.59 2.37
N ARG A 74 19.89 -1.01 2.40
CA ARG A 74 19.49 0.15 1.59
C ARG A 74 18.53 1.05 2.35
N ILE A 75 18.50 2.33 2.00
CA ILE A 75 17.51 3.32 2.44
C ILE A 75 17.41 4.44 1.40
N ALA A 76 16.25 5.08 1.31
CA ALA A 76 16.07 6.34 0.60
C ALA A 76 15.76 7.46 1.58
N ALA A 77 16.23 8.68 1.29
CA ALA A 77 15.80 9.91 1.92
C ALA A 77 15.28 10.86 0.84
N PHE A 78 14.17 11.56 1.09
CA PHE A 78 13.56 12.43 0.08
C PHE A 78 12.65 13.49 0.70
N ILE A 79 12.35 14.52 -0.09
CA ILE A 79 11.37 15.56 0.20
C ILE A 79 10.19 15.40 -0.75
N ASN A 80 8.96 15.45 -0.23
CA ASN A 80 7.76 15.41 -1.04
C ASN A 80 7.07 16.80 -1.03
N PRO A 81 7.24 17.62 -2.08
CA PRO A 81 6.66 18.96 -2.13
C PRO A 81 5.12 18.98 -2.14
N GLU A 82 4.49 17.92 -2.67
CA GLU A 82 3.02 17.79 -2.65
C GLU A 82 2.51 17.63 -1.22
N HIS A 83 3.22 16.84 -0.39
CA HIS A 83 2.93 16.71 1.04
C HIS A 83 3.11 18.02 1.78
N ASP A 84 4.27 18.68 1.61
CA ASP A 84 4.59 19.91 2.31
C ASP A 84 3.60 21.03 1.99
N THR A 85 3.21 21.13 0.72
CA THR A 85 2.19 22.10 0.27
C THR A 85 0.81 21.77 0.86
N HIS A 86 0.41 20.49 0.86
CA HIS A 86 -0.92 20.08 1.33
C HIS A 86 -1.08 20.28 2.84
N HIS A 87 -0.05 19.92 3.61
CA HIS A 87 -0.08 19.97 5.09
C HIS A 87 0.49 21.26 5.67
N ASN A 88 1.06 22.15 4.84
CA ASN A 88 1.78 23.35 5.28
C ASN A 88 2.88 23.04 6.31
N GLU A 89 3.70 22.04 6.00
CA GLU A 89 4.79 21.53 6.84
C GLU A 89 6.08 21.43 6.02
N THR A 90 7.22 21.29 6.69
CA THR A 90 8.52 21.00 6.05
C THR A 90 9.01 19.64 6.54
N VAL A 91 8.71 18.59 5.77
CA VAL A 91 8.90 17.21 6.18
C VAL A 91 9.89 16.49 5.28
N GLY A 92 10.83 15.78 5.90
CA GLY A 92 11.65 14.80 5.23
C GLY A 92 11.07 13.40 5.36
N PHE A 93 11.30 12.58 4.36
CA PHE A 93 10.87 11.19 4.38
C PHE A 93 12.05 10.24 4.30
N PHE A 94 11.95 9.09 5.01
CA PHE A 94 12.75 7.93 4.68
C PHE A 94 11.88 6.79 4.17
N GLY A 95 12.47 5.92 3.33
CA GLY A 95 11.77 4.77 2.79
C GLY A 95 12.72 3.76 2.18
N PHE A 96 12.19 2.70 1.54
CA PHE A 96 12.99 1.61 0.96
C PHE A 96 14.02 1.05 1.96
N PHE A 97 13.64 0.99 3.24
CA PHE A 97 14.53 0.55 4.32
C PHE A 97 14.54 -0.97 4.42
N ASP A 98 15.64 -1.57 4.01
CA ASP A 98 15.92 -3.00 4.13
C ASP A 98 17.38 -3.19 4.55
N CYS A 99 17.65 -4.03 5.55
CA CYS A 99 19.01 -4.36 5.95
C CYS A 99 19.12 -5.75 6.59
N GLU A 100 20.36 -6.24 6.69
CA GLU A 100 20.67 -7.45 7.44
C GLU A 100 20.25 -7.33 8.91
N ALA A 101 20.19 -8.48 9.62
CA ALA A 101 19.87 -8.55 11.06
C ALA A 101 21.00 -7.98 11.93
N ASN A 102 21.35 -6.73 11.72
CA ASN A 102 22.44 -6.06 12.45
C ASN A 102 22.02 -4.63 12.82
N LYS A 103 21.95 -4.35 14.12
CA LYS A 103 21.52 -3.03 14.62
C LYS A 103 22.44 -1.90 14.16
N GLU A 104 23.75 -2.15 14.02
CA GLU A 104 24.72 -1.17 13.53
C GLU A 104 24.40 -0.77 12.08
N THR A 105 24.08 -1.73 11.22
CA THR A 105 23.73 -1.48 9.82
C THR A 105 22.47 -0.63 9.71
N GLY A 106 21.42 -1.01 10.47
CA GLY A 106 20.18 -0.24 10.51
C GLY A 106 20.37 1.19 11.03
N ALA A 107 21.12 1.34 12.14
CA ALA A 107 21.45 2.64 12.73
C ALA A 107 22.23 3.53 11.75
N THR A 108 23.24 2.97 11.08
CA THR A 108 24.08 3.73 10.14
C THR A 108 23.29 4.20 8.92
N LEU A 109 22.38 3.36 8.38
CA LEU A 109 21.49 3.75 7.29
C LEU A 109 20.53 4.87 7.69
N LEU A 110 19.86 4.73 8.83
CA LEU A 110 18.93 5.74 9.34
C LEU A 110 19.64 7.07 9.64
N SER A 111 20.86 7.00 10.23
CA SER A 111 21.67 8.19 10.47
C SER A 111 22.11 8.88 9.17
N ALA A 112 22.42 8.12 8.12
CA ALA A 112 22.77 8.70 6.81
C ALA A 112 21.58 9.41 6.17
N ALA A 113 20.38 8.81 6.23
CA ALA A 113 19.15 9.43 5.75
C ALA A 113 18.83 10.70 6.55
N GLN A 114 18.92 10.65 7.88
CA GLN A 114 18.70 11.80 8.74
C GLN A 114 19.68 12.93 8.44
N ALA A 115 20.99 12.65 8.37
CA ALA A 115 22.01 13.65 8.09
C ALA A 115 21.78 14.34 6.75
N TRP A 116 21.33 13.60 5.72
CA TRP A 116 20.98 14.18 4.43
C TRP A 116 19.76 15.10 4.52
N LEU A 117 18.73 14.71 5.28
CA LEU A 117 17.51 15.51 5.50
C LEU A 117 17.78 16.77 6.35
N GLU A 118 18.65 16.70 7.36
CA GLU A 118 19.06 17.84 8.19
C GLU A 118 19.69 18.96 7.34
N THR A 119 20.46 18.63 6.30
CA THR A 119 21.00 19.63 5.37
C THR A 119 19.92 20.38 4.59
N ARG A 120 18.69 19.87 4.56
CA ARG A 120 17.51 20.47 3.90
C ARG A 120 16.61 21.21 4.87
N LYS A 121 17.02 21.29 6.14
CA LYS A 121 16.32 22.04 7.19
C LYS A 121 14.88 21.59 7.39
N VAL A 122 14.60 20.31 7.24
CA VAL A 122 13.29 19.75 7.57
C VAL A 122 13.05 19.78 9.09
N GLU A 123 11.83 20.00 9.52
CA GLU A 123 11.46 20.07 10.93
C GLU A 123 11.25 18.70 11.56
N LYS A 124 10.81 17.74 10.74
CA LYS A 124 10.60 16.35 11.16
C LYS A 124 10.88 15.38 10.02
N ILE A 125 11.11 14.13 10.39
CA ILE A 125 11.27 13.01 9.46
C ILE A 125 10.12 12.04 9.68
N ILE A 126 9.48 11.58 8.59
CA ILE A 126 8.42 10.58 8.60
C ILE A 126 8.85 9.36 7.76
N GLY A 127 8.40 8.17 8.14
CA GLY A 127 8.64 6.96 7.35
C GLY A 127 8.33 5.65 8.09
N PRO A 128 8.56 4.52 7.39
CA PRO A 128 9.02 4.41 6.02
C PRO A 128 7.91 4.60 4.98
N ALA A 129 8.19 5.26 3.85
CA ALA A 129 7.28 5.41 2.72
C ALA A 129 8.05 5.29 1.39
N GLN A 130 7.35 4.87 0.34
CA GLN A 130 7.92 4.80 -1.01
C GLN A 130 7.32 5.94 -1.85
N TRP A 131 7.94 7.13 -1.79
CA TRP A 131 7.59 8.41 -2.41
C TRP A 131 6.42 9.14 -1.76
N SER A 132 5.36 8.44 -1.33
CA SER A 132 4.23 9.04 -0.62
C SER A 132 3.51 8.01 0.25
N THR A 133 2.57 8.47 1.07
CA THR A 133 1.66 7.61 1.84
C THR A 133 0.60 6.93 0.97
N ASN A 134 0.43 7.37 -0.28
CA ASN A 134 -0.47 6.75 -1.25
C ASN A 134 0.12 5.48 -1.90
N GLU A 135 1.41 5.23 -1.71
CA GLU A 135 2.13 4.06 -2.21
C GLU A 135 2.44 3.08 -1.07
N GLU A 136 3.39 2.15 -1.26
CA GLU A 136 3.79 1.26 -0.18
C GLU A 136 4.38 2.06 0.98
N CYS A 137 3.77 1.99 2.15
CA CYS A 137 4.23 2.70 3.34
C CYS A 137 3.99 1.90 4.63
N GLY A 138 4.69 2.27 5.68
CA GLY A 138 4.65 1.63 6.98
C GLY A 138 5.65 0.49 7.14
N LEU A 139 6.19 0.37 8.33
CA LEU A 139 7.03 -0.73 8.76
C LEU A 139 6.15 -1.87 9.28
N LEU A 140 6.29 -3.07 8.75
CA LEU A 140 5.62 -4.26 9.31
C LEU A 140 6.12 -4.47 10.75
N ILE A 141 5.19 -4.51 11.72
CA ILE A 141 5.48 -4.74 13.14
C ILE A 141 4.78 -5.98 13.71
N GLU A 142 3.76 -6.50 13.02
CA GLU A 142 3.07 -7.75 13.35
C GLU A 142 2.64 -8.48 12.08
N GLY A 143 2.58 -9.83 12.14
CA GLY A 143 2.11 -10.66 11.02
C GLY A 143 3.22 -11.07 10.04
N PHE A 144 4.44 -11.26 10.49
CA PHE A 144 5.63 -11.57 9.68
C PHE A 144 5.57 -12.91 8.95
N THR A 145 4.79 -13.87 9.43
CA THR A 145 4.77 -15.26 8.93
C THR A 145 3.93 -15.47 7.69
N THR A 146 3.18 -14.46 7.27
CA THR A 146 2.31 -14.52 6.08
C THR A 146 2.84 -13.61 4.97
N PRO A 147 2.70 -14.00 3.70
CA PRO A 147 3.09 -13.15 2.59
C PRO A 147 2.40 -11.77 2.63
N PRO A 148 3.06 -10.72 2.15
CA PRO A 148 2.38 -9.45 1.90
C PRO A 148 1.40 -9.61 0.73
N ALA A 149 0.25 -8.96 0.79
CA ALA A 149 -0.60 -8.78 -0.38
C ALA A 149 0.04 -7.80 -1.37
N VAL A 150 -0.48 -7.75 -2.58
CA VAL A 150 -0.02 -6.81 -3.61
C VAL A 150 -0.02 -5.35 -3.10
N MET A 151 1.02 -4.59 -3.40
CA MET A 151 1.22 -3.20 -2.95
C MET A 151 1.30 -3.04 -1.41
N MET A 152 1.67 -4.10 -0.67
CA MET A 152 1.94 -4.03 0.76
C MET A 152 3.40 -4.33 1.03
N PRO A 153 4.04 -3.56 1.95
CA PRO A 153 5.45 -3.78 2.27
C PRO A 153 5.64 -5.08 3.05
N HIS A 154 6.84 -5.61 2.99
CA HIS A 154 7.34 -6.68 3.85
C HIS A 154 8.48 -6.13 4.70
N GLY A 155 8.81 -6.82 5.80
CA GLY A 155 9.88 -6.39 6.68
C GLY A 155 10.26 -7.47 7.68
N ARG A 156 11.32 -7.21 8.43
CA ARG A 156 11.86 -8.08 9.48
C ARG A 156 11.41 -7.58 10.85
N ALA A 157 11.23 -8.50 11.79
CA ALA A 157 10.81 -8.17 13.16
C ALA A 157 11.82 -7.29 13.94
N ASP A 158 13.11 -7.34 13.57
CA ASP A 158 14.16 -6.56 14.21
C ASP A 158 14.20 -5.07 13.75
N TYR A 159 13.55 -4.72 12.65
CA TYR A 159 13.52 -3.35 12.14
C TYR A 159 12.84 -2.35 13.09
N GLN A 160 11.79 -2.78 13.78
CA GLN A 160 11.12 -1.94 14.78
C GLN A 160 12.14 -1.40 15.80
N GLY A 161 12.91 -2.29 16.42
CA GLY A 161 13.92 -1.88 17.40
C GLY A 161 15.07 -1.06 16.82
N MET A 162 15.37 -1.20 15.52
CA MET A 162 16.38 -0.38 14.84
C MET A 162 15.88 1.05 14.65
N VAL A 163 14.65 1.22 14.20
CA VAL A 163 14.01 2.54 13.96
C VAL A 163 13.80 3.27 15.29
N GLU A 164 13.20 2.61 16.28
CA GLU A 164 12.96 3.18 17.61
C GLU A 164 14.26 3.52 18.34
N GLY A 165 15.31 2.70 18.16
CA GLY A 165 16.66 2.94 18.68
C GLY A 165 17.34 4.20 18.13
N GLN A 166 16.86 4.75 17.00
CA GLN A 166 17.31 6.02 16.44
C GLN A 166 16.44 7.22 16.89
N GLY A 167 15.57 7.03 17.87
CA GLY A 167 14.71 8.08 18.44
C GLY A 167 13.46 8.40 17.62
N PHE A 168 13.10 7.53 16.69
CA PHE A 168 11.79 7.61 16.06
C PHE A 168 10.70 7.10 16.99
N VAL A 169 9.55 7.76 16.95
CA VAL A 169 8.36 7.39 17.73
C VAL A 169 7.21 7.06 16.79
N LYS A 170 6.24 6.32 17.30
CA LYS A 170 5.03 6.00 16.55
C LYS A 170 4.30 7.28 16.11
N ALA A 171 4.00 7.40 14.82
CA ALA A 171 3.07 8.39 14.29
C ALA A 171 1.64 7.81 14.19
N VAL A 172 1.48 6.67 13.51
CA VAL A 172 0.18 6.00 13.36
C VAL A 172 0.39 4.52 13.01
N ASP A 173 -0.54 3.67 13.47
CA ASP A 173 -0.63 2.28 13.05
C ASP A 173 -1.69 2.11 11.94
N MET A 174 -1.37 1.22 11.01
CA MET A 174 -2.21 0.83 9.88
C MET A 174 -2.46 -0.67 9.93
N LEU A 175 -3.70 -1.06 9.92
CA LEU A 175 -4.12 -2.44 10.07
C LEU A 175 -4.44 -3.07 8.71
N ALA A 176 -4.04 -4.31 8.52
CA ALA A 176 -4.52 -5.15 7.44
C ALA A 176 -5.44 -6.24 8.02
N TYR A 177 -6.62 -6.37 7.44
CA TYR A 177 -7.62 -7.35 7.83
C TYR A 177 -7.70 -8.44 6.77
N HIS A 178 -7.87 -9.67 7.21
CA HIS A 178 -8.07 -10.83 6.36
C HIS A 178 -9.51 -11.34 6.50
N SER A 179 -10.21 -11.48 5.39
CA SER A 179 -11.59 -11.98 5.33
C SER A 179 -11.66 -13.27 4.53
N ASP A 180 -12.34 -14.29 5.07
CA ASP A 180 -12.74 -15.50 4.34
C ASP A 180 -14.06 -15.21 3.61
N LEU A 181 -14.03 -15.20 2.29
CA LEU A 181 -15.20 -14.91 1.46
C LEU A 181 -16.27 -16.02 1.51
N HIS A 182 -15.89 -17.25 1.87
CA HIS A 182 -16.86 -18.36 2.05
C HIS A 182 -17.66 -18.21 3.34
N ALA A 183 -17.15 -17.44 4.28
CA ALA A 183 -17.83 -17.18 5.52
C ALA A 183 -19.15 -16.37 5.36
N GLY A 184 -19.34 -15.74 4.18
CA GLY A 184 -20.52 -14.93 3.84
C GLY A 184 -20.47 -13.51 4.41
N PHE A 185 -21.26 -12.63 3.81
CA PHE A 185 -21.44 -11.23 4.22
C PHE A 185 -22.89 -10.83 3.95
N PRO A 186 -23.55 -9.99 4.76
CA PRO A 186 -23.14 -9.51 6.07
C PRO A 186 -23.47 -10.49 7.20
N ARG A 187 -22.62 -10.58 8.24
CA ARG A 187 -22.80 -11.54 9.34
C ARG A 187 -23.55 -10.97 10.55
N SER A 188 -23.35 -9.71 10.88
CA SER A 188 -24.01 -9.11 12.05
C SER A 188 -25.48 -8.82 11.77
N LYS A 189 -26.30 -8.82 12.83
CA LYS A 189 -27.72 -8.41 12.74
C LYS A 189 -27.87 -6.98 12.25
N LEU A 190 -26.96 -6.09 12.64
CA LEU A 190 -26.95 -4.70 12.19
C LEU A 190 -26.70 -4.63 10.69
N ALA A 191 -25.67 -5.29 10.19
CA ALA A 191 -25.35 -5.31 8.77
C ALA A 191 -26.48 -5.90 7.93
N GLN A 192 -27.15 -6.98 8.39
CA GLN A 192 -28.33 -7.52 7.74
C GLN A 192 -29.51 -6.53 7.71
N ALA A 193 -29.71 -5.76 8.80
CA ALA A 193 -30.71 -4.71 8.82
C ALA A 193 -30.37 -3.57 7.86
N MET A 194 -29.08 -3.19 7.76
CA MET A 194 -28.62 -2.14 6.84
C MET A 194 -28.76 -2.59 5.38
N LYS A 195 -28.41 -3.83 5.05
CA LYS A 195 -28.68 -4.43 3.73
C LYS A 195 -30.16 -4.32 3.35
N LYS A 196 -31.06 -4.78 4.21
CA LYS A 196 -32.51 -4.67 3.98
C LYS A 196 -32.98 -3.22 3.84
N SER A 197 -32.36 -2.28 4.58
CA SER A 197 -32.64 -0.85 4.45
C SER A 197 -32.23 -0.34 3.06
N ALA A 198 -31.04 -0.71 2.58
CA ALA A 198 -30.58 -0.35 1.25
C ALA A 198 -31.51 -0.91 0.15
N GLU A 199 -31.89 -2.18 0.25
CA GLU A 199 -32.76 -2.86 -0.73
C GLU A 199 -34.18 -2.24 -0.82
N ARG A 200 -34.67 -1.64 0.25
CA ARG A 200 -35.98 -0.96 0.31
C ARG A 200 -35.94 0.49 -0.17
N ASN A 201 -34.76 1.09 -0.15
CA ASN A 201 -34.61 2.49 -0.54
C ASN A 201 -34.40 2.60 -2.05
N LYS A 202 -35.40 3.08 -2.77
CA LYS A 202 -35.41 3.21 -4.24
C LYS A 202 -34.38 4.24 -4.76
N ASP A 203 -33.91 5.12 -3.89
CA ASP A 203 -32.90 6.12 -4.24
C ASP A 203 -31.47 5.55 -4.20
N ILE A 204 -31.27 4.32 -3.67
CA ILE A 204 -30.00 3.63 -3.64
C ILE A 204 -29.90 2.70 -4.86
N ALA A 205 -28.85 2.87 -5.65
CA ALA A 205 -28.49 1.96 -6.72
C ALA A 205 -27.05 1.46 -6.52
N ILE A 206 -26.82 0.18 -6.81
CA ILE A 206 -25.47 -0.40 -6.81
C ILE A 206 -25.21 -0.88 -8.23
N ARG A 207 -24.18 -0.35 -8.85
CA ARG A 207 -23.83 -0.71 -10.22
C ARG A 207 -22.38 -1.16 -10.37
N PRO A 208 -22.08 -2.07 -11.30
CA PRO A 208 -20.70 -2.39 -11.64
C PRO A 208 -20.05 -1.21 -12.38
N MET A 209 -18.75 -1.29 -12.54
CA MET A 209 -17.98 -0.39 -13.39
C MET A 209 -18.58 -0.32 -14.80
N GLY A 210 -18.75 0.90 -15.31
CA GLY A 210 -19.20 1.18 -16.67
C GLY A 210 -18.17 0.79 -17.76
N ASN A 211 -18.47 1.10 -19.00
CA ASN A 211 -17.60 0.73 -20.14
C ASN A 211 -16.43 1.70 -20.33
N ASP A 212 -16.58 2.96 -19.92
CA ASP A 212 -15.47 3.93 -19.94
C ASP A 212 -14.67 3.82 -18.64
N PHE A 213 -13.59 3.04 -18.71
CA PHE A 213 -12.73 2.79 -17.56
C PHE A 213 -12.14 4.08 -16.95
N MET A 214 -11.72 5.04 -17.79
CA MET A 214 -11.12 6.26 -17.27
C MET A 214 -12.16 7.19 -16.62
N ALA A 215 -13.37 7.23 -17.13
CA ALA A 215 -14.46 7.96 -16.49
C ALA A 215 -14.77 7.37 -15.10
N GLU A 216 -14.83 6.04 -14.98
CA GLU A 216 -15.04 5.37 -13.69
C GLU A 216 -13.91 5.59 -12.71
N VAL A 217 -12.65 5.55 -13.17
CA VAL A 217 -11.50 5.87 -12.32
C VAL A 217 -11.59 7.31 -11.78
N ARG A 218 -12.00 8.28 -12.60
CA ARG A 218 -12.19 9.65 -12.13
C ARG A 218 -13.30 9.76 -11.09
N VAL A 219 -14.42 9.07 -11.26
CA VAL A 219 -15.50 8.99 -10.26
C VAL A 219 -14.97 8.42 -8.93
N VAL A 220 -14.22 7.32 -9.00
CA VAL A 220 -13.59 6.69 -7.82
C VAL A 220 -12.65 7.65 -7.13
N MET A 221 -11.79 8.34 -7.89
CA MET A 221 -10.79 9.25 -7.32
C MET A 221 -11.40 10.53 -6.75
N ASP A 222 -12.51 11.01 -7.32
CA ASP A 222 -13.27 12.13 -6.76
C ASP A 222 -13.87 11.76 -5.38
N ILE A 223 -14.49 10.58 -5.28
CA ILE A 223 -14.99 10.07 -3.99
C ILE A 223 -13.82 9.82 -3.01
N PHE A 224 -12.68 9.28 -3.50
CA PHE A 224 -11.48 9.06 -2.69
C PHE A 224 -10.97 10.36 -2.07
N ASN A 225 -10.78 11.39 -2.89
CA ASN A 225 -10.28 12.68 -2.44
C ASN A 225 -11.19 13.33 -1.38
N ASP A 226 -12.51 13.19 -1.51
CA ASP A 226 -13.44 13.64 -0.49
C ASP A 226 -13.37 12.78 0.77
N ALA A 227 -13.51 11.46 0.63
CA ALA A 227 -13.61 10.52 1.76
C ALA A 227 -12.35 10.46 2.62
N TRP A 228 -11.15 10.66 2.03
CA TRP A 228 -9.87 10.47 2.68
C TRP A 228 -9.16 11.76 3.08
N SER A 229 -9.72 12.93 2.74
CA SER A 229 -9.10 14.25 2.92
C SER A 229 -8.67 14.55 4.36
N GLU A 230 -9.29 13.93 5.37
CA GLU A 230 -8.96 14.11 6.80
C GLU A 230 -8.10 12.96 7.37
N ASN A 231 -7.72 11.98 6.54
CA ASN A 231 -6.87 10.88 6.98
C ASN A 231 -5.43 11.36 7.20
N TRP A 232 -4.77 10.74 8.18
CA TRP A 232 -3.36 11.00 8.45
C TRP A 232 -2.51 10.80 7.19
N GLY A 233 -1.68 11.79 6.87
CA GLY A 233 -0.75 11.73 5.75
C GLY A 233 -1.40 11.73 4.36
N PHE A 234 -2.70 12.01 4.24
CA PHE A 234 -3.38 12.08 2.96
C PHE A 234 -2.75 13.14 2.05
N ILE A 235 -2.58 12.77 0.80
CA ILE A 235 -2.20 13.67 -0.30
C ILE A 235 -3.14 13.35 -1.47
N PRO A 236 -3.79 14.36 -2.10
CA PRO A 236 -4.61 14.10 -3.27
C PRO A 236 -3.76 13.62 -4.44
N PHE A 237 -4.28 12.66 -5.20
CA PHE A 237 -3.63 12.23 -6.44
C PHE A 237 -3.74 13.31 -7.51
N SER A 238 -2.65 13.60 -8.18
CA SER A 238 -2.66 14.40 -9.41
C SER A 238 -3.24 13.62 -10.59
N ASP A 239 -3.75 14.31 -11.61
CA ASP A 239 -4.30 13.67 -12.82
C ASP A 239 -3.29 12.71 -13.47
N ARG A 240 -2.00 13.04 -13.48
CA ARG A 240 -0.93 12.19 -14.01
C ARG A 240 -0.75 10.90 -13.21
N GLN A 241 -0.84 10.98 -11.88
CA GLN A 241 -0.77 9.80 -11.00
C GLN A 241 -2.00 8.92 -11.18
N ILE A 242 -3.19 9.52 -11.31
CA ILE A 242 -4.45 8.79 -11.61
C ILE A 242 -4.35 8.04 -12.93
N GLU A 243 -3.92 8.70 -14.00
CA GLU A 243 -3.75 8.06 -15.31
C GLU A 243 -2.71 6.94 -15.29
N HIS A 244 -1.62 7.13 -14.55
CA HIS A 244 -0.58 6.11 -14.39
C HIS A 244 -1.10 4.89 -13.65
N MET A 245 -1.70 5.08 -12.49
CA MET A 245 -2.34 4.03 -11.69
C MET A 245 -3.38 3.26 -12.51
N ALA A 246 -4.23 3.97 -13.26
CA ALA A 246 -5.23 3.37 -14.12
C ALA A 246 -4.61 2.47 -15.21
N LYS A 247 -3.51 2.90 -15.82
CA LYS A 247 -2.78 2.10 -16.82
C LYS A 247 -2.17 0.83 -16.25
N GLU A 248 -1.65 0.90 -15.02
CA GLU A 248 -1.04 -0.24 -14.33
C GLU A 248 -2.09 -1.25 -13.84
N ILE A 249 -3.21 -0.77 -13.31
CA ILE A 249 -4.25 -1.65 -12.76
C ILE A 249 -5.10 -2.30 -13.85
N LYS A 250 -5.38 -1.60 -14.96
CA LYS A 250 -6.26 -2.08 -16.04
C LYS A 250 -5.96 -3.50 -16.56
N PRO A 251 -4.69 -3.92 -16.78
CA PRO A 251 -4.37 -5.27 -17.27
C PRO A 251 -4.68 -6.39 -16.28
N ILE A 252 -4.65 -6.08 -14.99
CA ILE A 252 -4.74 -7.06 -13.89
C ILE A 252 -6.10 -7.12 -13.22
N MET A 253 -6.90 -6.06 -13.35
CA MET A 253 -8.23 -6.02 -12.78
C MET A 253 -9.21 -6.98 -13.45
N PHE A 254 -10.25 -7.35 -12.74
CA PHE A 254 -11.44 -7.98 -13.30
C PHE A 254 -12.61 -6.98 -13.24
N LYS A 255 -13.48 -7.03 -14.25
CA LYS A 255 -14.53 -6.00 -14.43
C LYS A 255 -15.44 -5.88 -13.21
N GLU A 256 -15.76 -7.00 -12.59
CA GLU A 256 -16.63 -7.10 -11.43
C GLU A 256 -15.91 -6.79 -10.10
N GLY A 257 -14.65 -6.35 -10.14
CA GLY A 257 -13.89 -5.92 -8.96
C GLY A 257 -14.20 -4.51 -8.50
N LEU A 258 -14.75 -3.66 -9.39
CA LEU A 258 -15.13 -2.29 -9.06
C LEU A 258 -16.64 -2.11 -9.10
N TRP A 259 -17.21 -1.70 -7.97
CA TRP A 259 -18.61 -1.39 -7.81
C TRP A 259 -18.81 0.00 -7.22
N VAL A 260 -19.83 0.69 -7.71
CA VAL A 260 -20.18 2.05 -7.30
C VAL A 260 -21.58 2.03 -6.67
N GLY A 261 -21.68 2.64 -5.50
CA GLY A 261 -22.93 2.93 -4.83
C GLY A 261 -23.39 4.34 -5.17
N GLU A 262 -24.62 4.45 -5.64
CA GLU A 262 -25.26 5.71 -5.98
C GLU A 262 -26.42 6.01 -5.04
N TYR A 263 -26.61 7.30 -4.76
CA TYR A 263 -27.77 7.81 -4.06
C TYR A 263 -28.41 8.93 -4.87
N LYS A 264 -29.71 8.75 -5.24
CA LYS A 264 -30.45 9.66 -6.14
C LYS A 264 -29.75 9.91 -7.49
N GLY A 265 -29.07 8.89 -8.00
CA GLY A 265 -28.33 8.94 -9.26
C GLY A 265 -26.92 9.50 -9.18
N GLU A 266 -26.46 9.98 -8.00
CA GLU A 266 -25.12 10.50 -7.80
C GLU A 266 -24.19 9.44 -7.17
N PRO A 267 -22.97 9.24 -7.69
CA PRO A 267 -21.99 8.34 -7.11
C PRO A 267 -21.52 8.84 -5.72
N VAL A 268 -21.73 8.03 -4.68
CA VAL A 268 -21.42 8.40 -3.30
C VAL A 268 -20.51 7.42 -2.58
N ALA A 269 -20.40 6.20 -3.08
CA ALA A 269 -19.53 5.17 -2.50
C ALA A 269 -18.92 4.31 -3.59
N TYR A 270 -17.78 3.68 -3.27
CA TYR A 270 -17.20 2.64 -4.13
C TYR A 270 -16.41 1.65 -3.31
N ILE A 271 -16.21 0.49 -3.89
CA ILE A 271 -15.26 -0.52 -3.46
C ILE A 271 -14.50 -1.03 -4.69
N TRP A 272 -13.18 -1.13 -4.59
CA TRP A 272 -12.34 -1.66 -5.65
C TRP A 272 -11.49 -2.81 -5.13
N MET A 273 -11.82 -4.01 -5.56
CA MET A 273 -11.05 -5.22 -5.28
C MET A 273 -10.19 -5.57 -6.49
N ILE A 274 -8.93 -5.90 -6.25
CA ILE A 274 -7.98 -6.37 -7.26
C ILE A 274 -7.46 -7.78 -6.90
N PRO A 275 -7.04 -8.58 -7.88
CA PRO A 275 -6.37 -9.85 -7.62
C PRO A 275 -5.04 -9.63 -6.91
N ASP A 276 -4.68 -10.51 -5.97
CA ASP A 276 -3.35 -10.48 -5.36
C ASP A 276 -2.28 -11.00 -6.32
N LEU A 277 -1.56 -10.07 -6.95
CA LEU A 277 -0.48 -10.39 -7.87
C LEU A 277 0.69 -11.09 -7.20
N ASN A 278 0.92 -10.89 -5.90
CA ASN A 278 1.97 -11.56 -5.17
C ASN A 278 1.73 -13.08 -5.12
N GLU A 279 0.45 -13.52 -5.13
CA GLU A 279 0.12 -14.93 -5.33
C GLU A 279 0.52 -15.41 -6.75
N ALA A 280 0.25 -14.59 -7.76
CA ALA A 280 0.53 -14.96 -9.15
C ALA A 280 2.04 -15.02 -9.48
N ILE A 281 2.85 -14.17 -8.85
CA ILE A 281 4.31 -14.08 -9.10
C ILE A 281 5.17 -14.90 -8.11
N ARG A 282 4.58 -15.60 -7.15
CA ARG A 282 5.23 -16.22 -5.97
C ARG A 282 6.51 -17.03 -6.24
N ASP A 283 6.65 -17.59 -7.44
CA ASP A 283 7.77 -18.45 -7.84
C ASP A 283 8.57 -17.92 -9.04
N LEU A 284 8.26 -16.70 -9.49
CA LEU A 284 8.94 -16.08 -10.62
C LEU A 284 10.30 -15.47 -10.26
N LYS A 285 10.64 -15.41 -8.98
CA LYS A 285 11.90 -14.84 -8.47
C LYS A 285 12.21 -13.46 -9.07
N GLY A 286 11.17 -12.63 -9.22
CA GLY A 286 11.27 -11.29 -9.79
C GLY A 286 11.54 -11.22 -11.28
N ARG A 287 11.45 -12.33 -12.05
CA ARG A 287 11.79 -12.40 -13.48
C ARG A 287 10.63 -12.91 -14.33
N LEU A 288 10.32 -12.21 -15.42
CA LEU A 288 9.30 -12.63 -16.38
C LEU A 288 9.88 -13.43 -17.58
N PHE A 289 11.16 -13.26 -17.91
CA PHE A 289 11.77 -13.93 -19.04
C PHE A 289 12.60 -15.15 -18.59
N PRO A 290 12.64 -16.23 -19.42
CA PRO A 290 12.00 -16.35 -20.74
C PRO A 290 10.50 -16.71 -20.70
N PHE A 291 9.98 -17.46 -19.72
CA PHE A 291 8.61 -17.99 -19.73
C PHE A 291 7.72 -17.52 -18.56
N GLY A 292 8.24 -16.71 -17.65
CA GLY A 292 7.50 -16.23 -16.49
C GLY A 292 6.25 -15.40 -16.86
N TRP A 293 6.32 -14.64 -17.97
CA TRP A 293 5.18 -13.86 -18.44
C TRP A 293 4.01 -14.73 -18.92
N VAL A 294 4.28 -15.89 -19.56
CA VAL A 294 3.23 -16.85 -19.95
C VAL A 294 2.54 -17.42 -18.70
N LYS A 295 3.34 -17.80 -17.70
CA LYS A 295 2.86 -18.34 -16.43
C LYS A 295 2.02 -17.30 -15.66
N LEU A 296 2.45 -16.04 -15.65
CA LEU A 296 1.72 -14.93 -15.04
C LEU A 296 0.37 -14.71 -15.72
N LEU A 297 0.35 -14.59 -17.05
CA LEU A 297 -0.89 -14.41 -17.81
C LEU A 297 -1.84 -15.60 -17.64
N TRP A 298 -1.33 -16.84 -17.67
CA TRP A 298 -2.15 -18.02 -17.44
C TRP A 298 -2.78 -18.02 -16.05
N ARG A 299 -2.03 -17.66 -15.00
CA ARG A 299 -2.53 -17.56 -13.63
C ARG A 299 -3.60 -16.47 -13.48
N ILE A 300 -3.39 -15.31 -14.09
CA ILE A 300 -4.34 -14.20 -13.96
C ILE A 300 -5.61 -14.45 -14.78
N LYS A 301 -5.49 -15.00 -16.00
CA LYS A 301 -6.60 -15.03 -16.96
C LYS A 301 -7.33 -16.38 -17.01
N ILE A 302 -6.67 -17.49 -16.66
CA ILE A 302 -7.18 -18.85 -16.84
C ILE A 302 -7.30 -19.61 -15.52
N ALA A 303 -6.20 -19.75 -14.77
CA ALA A 303 -6.22 -20.50 -13.50
C ALA A 303 -6.94 -19.74 -12.38
N GLY A 304 -6.96 -18.43 -12.44
CA GLY A 304 -7.41 -17.53 -11.37
C GLY A 304 -6.43 -17.48 -10.19
N VAL A 305 -6.46 -16.40 -9.45
CA VAL A 305 -5.84 -16.26 -8.13
C VAL A 305 -6.91 -16.46 -7.07
N LYS A 306 -6.53 -16.94 -5.90
CA LYS A 306 -7.47 -17.24 -4.80
C LYS A 306 -7.61 -16.09 -3.82
N HIS A 307 -6.64 -15.20 -3.78
CA HIS A 307 -6.62 -14.06 -2.90
C HIS A 307 -6.85 -12.77 -3.68
N GLY A 308 -7.59 -11.86 -3.09
CA GLY A 308 -7.77 -10.51 -3.58
C GLY A 308 -7.41 -9.49 -2.51
N ARG A 309 -7.31 -8.23 -2.90
CA ARG A 309 -7.13 -7.10 -2.00
C ARG A 309 -8.12 -5.99 -2.36
N VAL A 310 -8.66 -5.32 -1.35
CA VAL A 310 -9.36 -4.04 -1.48
C VAL A 310 -8.40 -2.93 -1.06
N PRO A 311 -7.64 -2.35 -2.00
CA PRO A 311 -6.73 -1.24 -1.70
C PRO A 311 -7.47 0.08 -1.53
N LEU A 312 -8.62 0.22 -2.18
CA LEU A 312 -9.39 1.46 -2.22
C LEU A 312 -10.87 1.21 -1.95
N MET A 313 -11.40 1.93 -0.98
CA MET A 313 -12.81 1.99 -0.66
C MET A 313 -13.12 3.41 -0.16
N GLY A 314 -14.25 3.97 -0.55
CA GLY A 314 -14.66 5.30 -0.13
C GLY A 314 -16.16 5.46 -0.03
N LEU A 315 -16.57 6.35 0.86
CA LEU A 315 -17.93 6.87 1.02
C LEU A 315 -17.79 8.38 1.18
N ARG A 316 -18.58 9.19 0.47
CA ARG A 316 -18.52 10.65 0.61
C ARG A 316 -18.78 11.06 2.06
N ARG A 317 -18.04 12.07 2.54
CA ARG A 317 -18.06 12.50 3.96
C ARG A 317 -19.44 12.90 4.46
N GLU A 318 -20.29 13.47 3.64
CA GLU A 318 -21.68 13.82 4.02
C GLU A 318 -22.50 12.61 4.49
N PHE A 319 -22.10 11.38 4.09
CA PHE A 319 -22.74 10.13 4.51
C PHE A 319 -22.02 9.44 5.69
N HIS A 320 -20.85 9.95 6.13
CA HIS A 320 -20.14 9.38 7.28
C HIS A 320 -21.01 9.43 8.54
N ASN A 321 -20.91 8.40 9.34
CA ASN A 321 -21.66 8.27 10.61
C ASN A 321 -23.21 8.33 10.46
N THR A 322 -23.73 8.10 9.26
CA THR A 322 -25.18 8.03 8.99
C THR A 322 -25.63 6.60 8.76
N ARG A 323 -26.90 6.31 9.07
CA ARG A 323 -27.52 5.01 8.76
C ARG A 323 -27.59 4.77 7.26
N LEU A 324 -27.81 5.84 6.47
CA LEU A 324 -27.85 5.78 5.02
C LEU A 324 -26.49 5.37 4.44
N GLY A 325 -25.42 6.04 4.86
CA GLY A 325 -24.06 5.69 4.45
C GLY A 325 -23.68 4.25 4.81
N LEU A 326 -24.00 3.82 6.03
CA LEU A 326 -23.77 2.44 6.46
C LEU A 326 -24.56 1.43 5.60
N ALA A 327 -25.79 1.75 5.23
CA ALA A 327 -26.61 0.90 4.36
C ALA A 327 -25.99 0.77 2.95
N ILE A 328 -25.58 1.90 2.35
CA ILE A 328 -24.94 1.93 1.03
C ILE A 328 -23.64 1.11 1.06
N VAL A 329 -22.73 1.40 1.99
CA VAL A 329 -21.44 0.70 2.12
C VAL A 329 -21.65 -0.81 2.34
N THR A 330 -22.58 -1.20 3.21
CA THR A 330 -22.89 -2.60 3.46
C THR A 330 -23.33 -3.30 2.15
N LYS A 331 -24.19 -2.66 1.36
CA LYS A 331 -24.70 -3.26 0.12
C LYS A 331 -23.64 -3.33 -0.96
N VAL A 332 -22.81 -2.29 -1.14
CA VAL A 332 -21.67 -2.32 -2.09
C VAL A 332 -20.69 -3.42 -1.71
N SER A 333 -20.34 -3.52 -0.42
CA SER A 333 -19.39 -4.54 0.08
C SER A 333 -19.91 -5.96 -0.14
N GLU A 334 -21.18 -6.21 0.18
CA GLU A 334 -21.82 -7.50 -0.10
C GLU A 334 -21.68 -7.87 -1.57
N THR A 335 -22.04 -6.95 -2.45
CA THR A 335 -22.05 -7.18 -3.90
C THR A 335 -20.63 -7.55 -4.40
N VAL A 336 -19.60 -6.80 -3.98
CA VAL A 336 -18.21 -7.09 -4.36
C VAL A 336 -17.77 -8.46 -3.86
N PHE A 337 -18.06 -8.80 -2.60
CA PHE A 337 -17.63 -10.08 -2.00
C PHE A 337 -18.35 -11.29 -2.61
N GLU A 338 -19.65 -11.15 -2.94
CA GLU A 338 -20.38 -12.19 -3.66
C GLU A 338 -19.81 -12.39 -5.07
N CYS A 339 -19.60 -11.31 -5.83
CA CYS A 339 -18.97 -11.39 -7.15
C CYS A 339 -17.56 -11.98 -7.11
N ALA A 340 -16.75 -11.61 -6.14
CA ALA A 340 -15.40 -12.14 -5.96
C ALA A 340 -15.46 -13.67 -5.68
N ARG A 341 -16.33 -14.11 -4.76
CA ARG A 341 -16.53 -15.52 -4.46
C ARG A 341 -16.96 -16.31 -5.70
N ASP A 342 -17.90 -15.77 -6.47
CA ASP A 342 -18.40 -16.42 -7.70
C ASP A 342 -17.33 -16.52 -8.79
N LYS A 343 -16.33 -15.60 -8.78
CA LYS A 343 -15.11 -15.68 -9.60
C LYS A 343 -14.04 -16.63 -9.05
N GLY A 344 -14.27 -17.25 -7.90
CA GLY A 344 -13.41 -18.25 -7.30
C GLY A 344 -12.35 -17.70 -6.34
N PHE A 345 -12.45 -16.44 -5.92
CA PHE A 345 -11.66 -15.93 -4.81
C PHE A 345 -12.14 -16.57 -3.51
N THR A 346 -11.20 -16.93 -2.64
CA THR A 346 -11.48 -17.54 -1.34
C THR A 346 -11.25 -16.58 -0.19
N HIS A 347 -10.32 -15.64 -0.36
CA HIS A 347 -9.93 -14.70 0.68
C HIS A 347 -9.74 -13.29 0.11
N CYS A 348 -9.93 -12.30 0.96
CA CYS A 348 -9.70 -10.90 0.63
C CYS A 348 -8.95 -10.20 1.76
N GLU A 349 -7.92 -9.44 1.41
CA GLU A 349 -7.31 -8.48 2.32
C GLU A 349 -8.00 -7.12 2.19
N LEU A 350 -8.33 -6.52 3.35
CA LEU A 350 -8.80 -5.14 3.45
C LEU A 350 -7.66 -4.35 4.10
N SER A 351 -6.96 -3.54 3.32
CA SER A 351 -5.76 -2.85 3.79
C SER A 351 -5.42 -1.61 2.96
N TRP A 352 -4.77 -0.65 3.58
CA TRP A 352 -4.55 -0.53 5.01
C TRP A 352 -5.64 0.38 5.63
N ILE A 353 -5.93 0.13 6.89
CA ILE A 353 -6.95 0.86 7.65
C ILE A 353 -6.27 1.52 8.84
N LEU A 354 -6.38 2.84 8.95
CA LEU A 354 -5.83 3.59 10.08
C LEU A 354 -6.44 3.13 11.40
N GLU A 355 -5.62 3.02 12.44
CA GLU A 355 -6.05 2.55 13.78
C GLU A 355 -7.19 3.40 14.40
N ASN A 356 -7.30 4.65 14.00
CA ASN A 356 -8.35 5.58 14.45
C ASN A 356 -9.56 5.65 13.51
N ASN A 357 -9.60 4.86 12.43
CA ASN A 357 -10.76 4.81 11.51
C ASN A 357 -11.79 3.77 11.99
N ASP A 358 -12.57 4.13 13.03
CA ASP A 358 -13.56 3.24 13.64
C ASP A 358 -14.67 2.84 12.65
N GLY A 359 -15.02 3.70 11.71
CA GLY A 359 -15.99 3.39 10.66
C GLY A 359 -15.55 2.22 9.81
N MET A 360 -14.30 2.25 9.29
CA MET A 360 -13.76 1.15 8.49
C MET A 360 -13.52 -0.12 9.31
N LYS A 361 -13.05 -0.02 10.56
CA LYS A 361 -12.92 -1.17 11.45
C LYS A 361 -14.26 -1.88 11.65
N SER A 362 -15.34 -1.13 11.88
CA SER A 362 -16.69 -1.68 12.00
C SER A 362 -17.14 -2.41 10.72
N ILE A 363 -16.80 -1.91 9.53
CA ILE A 363 -17.10 -2.58 8.26
C ILE A 363 -16.33 -3.90 8.14
N CYS A 364 -15.05 -3.92 8.53
CA CYS A 364 -14.24 -5.14 8.54
C CYS A 364 -14.82 -6.19 9.49
N GLU A 365 -15.26 -5.79 10.70
CA GLU A 365 -15.92 -6.69 11.64
C GLU A 365 -17.22 -7.27 11.08
N GLN A 366 -18.01 -6.48 10.34
CA GLN A 366 -19.21 -6.95 9.67
C GLN A 366 -18.90 -7.97 8.56
N ALA A 367 -17.76 -7.85 7.90
CA ALA A 367 -17.23 -8.82 6.95
C ALA A 367 -16.58 -10.03 7.65
N ALA A 368 -16.65 -10.12 8.98
CA ALA A 368 -15.91 -11.08 9.79
C ALA A 368 -14.42 -11.14 9.45
N ALA A 369 -13.89 -10.03 8.99
CA ALA A 369 -12.47 -9.87 8.76
C ALA A 369 -11.75 -9.71 10.13
N VAL A 370 -10.57 -10.33 10.22
CA VAL A 370 -9.74 -10.28 11.42
C VAL A 370 -8.44 -9.51 11.12
N PRO A 371 -7.97 -8.64 12.02
CA PRO A 371 -6.66 -8.03 11.84
C PRO A 371 -5.59 -9.13 11.90
N TYR A 372 -4.64 -9.10 10.96
CA TYR A 372 -3.59 -10.12 10.89
C TYR A 372 -2.20 -9.56 10.64
N LYS A 373 -2.11 -8.29 10.22
CA LYS A 373 -0.87 -7.53 10.11
C LYS A 373 -1.07 -6.13 10.63
N THR A 374 -0.01 -5.60 11.24
CA THR A 374 0.09 -4.20 11.66
C THR A 374 1.32 -3.57 11.03
N TYR A 375 1.12 -2.42 10.42
CA TYR A 375 2.18 -1.58 9.87
C TYR A 375 2.23 -0.28 10.62
N ARG A 376 3.42 0.26 10.88
CA ARG A 376 3.61 1.48 11.64
C ARG A 376 4.33 2.53 10.83
N MET A 377 3.77 3.72 10.77
CA MET A 377 4.50 4.92 10.39
C MET A 377 5.16 5.51 11.62
N TYR A 378 6.38 5.94 11.44
CA TYR A 378 7.19 6.58 12.47
C TYR A 378 7.43 8.05 12.13
N GLU A 379 7.67 8.85 13.17
CA GLU A 379 8.14 10.22 13.01
C GLU A 379 9.27 10.52 14.00
N LYS A 380 10.10 11.49 13.65
CA LYS A 380 11.14 12.05 14.51
C LYS A 380 11.24 13.55 14.27
N ARG A 381 11.03 14.34 15.31
CA ARG A 381 11.32 15.78 15.25
C ARG A 381 12.81 16.02 15.29
N LEU A 382 13.29 16.94 14.47
CA LEU A 382 14.67 17.38 14.49
C LEU A 382 14.79 18.61 15.38
N SER A 383 15.87 18.68 16.16
CA SER A 383 16.17 19.87 16.94
C SER A 383 16.64 20.98 15.97
N SER A 384 15.97 22.11 16.01
CA SER A 384 16.37 23.33 15.31
C SER A 384 17.72 23.85 15.80
#